data_fbdab62a00fb95ddb77de03946229ffe
#
_entry.id   fbdab62a00fb95ddb77de03946229ffe
#
_cell.length_a   1.000
_cell.length_b   1.000
_cell.length_c   1.000
_cell.angle_alpha   90.00
_cell.angle_beta   90.00
_cell.angle_gamma   90.00
#
_symmetry.space_group_name_H-M   'P 1'
#
loop_
_entity.id
_entity.type
_entity.pdbx_description
1 polymer ?
#
loop_
_entity_poly.entity_id
_entity_poly.type
_entity_poly.pdbx_seq_one_letter_code
_entity_poly.pdbx_strand_id
1 'polypeptide(L)'
;MKTGNRSRKRNTKGIYILPNLFTTCSLFCGCYAIIAATQARYDAAAIAILISSLLDGLDGKIARFTNTTSHFGIEYDSLSDLVAFGVAPGLLIFEWSLKPFGRFGWLAVFLYVTCGALRLARFNIQKNSLESHHFKGLPIPGAAVFIATAVLFINSLGHDFEHQAILLISAMYVLSFLMVSTIDYLSFKGMDLFRRKPFNVLVATILVLVVVAYKPALMLFLFSSVYIFSGPVQSFYRLFRKQAKKTRFLMRSSPNRSENGLEGKS
;
A
#
# COMPACT_ATOMS: atom_id res chain seq x y z
N MET A 1 -6.39 53.78 26.04
CA MET A 1 -6.82 52.46 26.54
C MET A 1 -6.63 51.44 25.46
N LYS A 2 -5.57 50.64 25.53
CA LYS A 2 -5.30 49.52 24.60
C LYS A 2 -5.70 48.21 25.34
N THR A 3 -6.83 47.63 24.98
CA THR A 3 -7.25 46.34 25.44
C THR A 3 -6.47 45.26 24.73
N GLY A 4 -5.48 44.70 25.42
CA GLY A 4 -4.69 43.58 24.91
C GLY A 4 -5.55 42.30 24.80
N ASN A 5 -5.79 41.86 23.58
CA ASN A 5 -6.45 40.58 23.31
C ASN A 5 -5.44 39.45 23.59
N ARG A 6 -5.42 38.92 24.79
CA ARG A 6 -4.72 37.70 25.17
C ARG A 6 -5.38 36.51 24.48
N SER A 7 -4.93 36.16 23.30
CA SER A 7 -5.30 34.90 22.68
C SER A 7 -4.90 33.74 23.62
N ARG A 8 -5.91 33.08 24.18
CA ARG A 8 -5.75 31.85 24.96
C ARG A 8 -5.03 30.81 24.12
N LYS A 9 -3.73 30.65 24.31
CA LYS A 9 -2.99 29.47 23.83
C LYS A 9 -3.66 28.23 24.43
N ARG A 10 -4.53 27.59 23.68
CA ARG A 10 -5.09 26.28 24.02
C ARG A 10 -3.91 25.33 24.26
N ASN A 11 -3.91 24.72 25.43
CA ASN A 11 -2.89 23.76 25.87
C ASN A 11 -3.03 22.48 25.02
N THR A 12 -2.36 22.45 23.84
CA THR A 12 -2.43 21.36 22.86
C THR A 12 -1.47 20.21 23.17
N LYS A 13 -0.73 20.27 24.30
CA LYS A 13 0.31 19.28 24.63
C LYS A 13 -0.21 17.84 24.82
N GLY A 14 -1.50 17.63 25.17
CA GLY A 14 -2.07 16.28 25.33
C GLY A 14 -2.57 15.62 24.05
N ILE A 15 -2.82 16.39 22.99
CA ILE A 15 -3.51 15.91 21.79
C ILE A 15 -2.52 15.14 20.86
N TYR A 16 -1.21 15.43 20.94
CA TYR A 16 -0.17 14.69 20.19
C TYR A 16 0.06 13.25 20.67
N ILE A 17 -0.40 12.90 21.88
CA ILE A 17 -0.18 11.57 22.47
C ILE A 17 -1.08 10.54 21.75
N LEU A 18 -2.28 10.93 21.35
CA LEU A 18 -3.28 10.00 20.82
C LEU A 18 -2.83 9.31 19.51
N PRO A 19 -2.38 10.02 18.45
CA PRO A 19 -1.88 9.37 17.25
C PRO A 19 -0.69 8.45 17.54
N ASN A 20 0.30 8.93 18.32
CA ASN A 20 1.48 8.14 18.66
C ASN A 20 1.14 6.87 19.47
N LEU A 21 0.04 6.86 20.22
CA LEU A 21 -0.43 5.65 20.92
C LEU A 21 -0.90 4.59 19.91
N PHE A 22 -1.65 4.97 18.87
CA PHE A 22 -2.06 4.03 17.82
C PHE A 22 -0.87 3.49 17.04
N THR A 23 0.11 4.35 16.70
CA THR A 23 1.37 3.93 16.08
C THR A 23 2.13 2.94 16.97
N THR A 24 2.17 3.19 18.30
CA THR A 24 2.79 2.26 19.27
C THR A 24 2.04 0.94 19.33
N CYS A 25 0.70 0.95 19.30
CA CYS A 25 -0.10 -0.28 19.25
C CYS A 25 0.12 -1.05 17.93
N SER A 26 0.25 -0.34 16.81
CA SER A 26 0.61 -0.94 15.52
C SER A 26 1.98 -1.63 15.59
N LEU A 27 2.99 -0.95 16.14
CA LEU A 27 4.32 -1.50 16.37
C LEU A 27 4.27 -2.72 17.29
N PHE A 28 3.50 -2.68 18.37
CA PHE A 28 3.31 -3.81 19.28
C PHE A 28 2.74 -5.03 18.55
N CYS A 29 1.71 -4.84 17.70
CA CYS A 29 1.17 -5.92 16.88
C CYS A 29 2.20 -6.47 15.89
N GLY A 30 3.05 -5.62 15.30
CA GLY A 30 4.16 -6.03 14.43
C GLY A 30 5.20 -6.89 15.20
N CYS A 31 5.62 -6.45 16.38
CA CYS A 31 6.51 -7.23 17.24
C CYS A 31 5.89 -8.56 17.68
N TYR A 32 4.61 -8.56 18.05
CA TYR A 32 3.90 -9.79 18.37
C TYR A 32 3.83 -10.75 17.17
N ALA A 33 3.61 -10.22 15.97
CA ALA A 33 3.60 -11.04 14.73
C ALA A 33 4.95 -11.71 14.50
N ILE A 34 6.07 -11.01 14.73
CA ILE A 34 7.43 -11.59 14.66
C ILE A 34 7.57 -12.75 15.64
N ILE A 35 7.20 -12.54 16.91
CA ILE A 35 7.28 -13.58 17.94
C ILE A 35 6.39 -14.78 17.61
N ALA A 36 5.15 -14.53 17.16
CA ALA A 36 4.22 -15.58 16.78
C ALA A 36 4.73 -16.40 15.58
N ALA A 37 5.34 -15.73 14.58
CA ALA A 37 5.93 -16.40 13.42
C ALA A 37 7.08 -17.33 13.81
N THR A 38 7.98 -16.91 14.72
CA THR A 38 9.09 -17.74 15.21
C THR A 38 8.61 -18.93 16.06
N GLN A 39 7.41 -18.84 16.63
CA GLN A 39 6.74 -19.93 17.37
C GLN A 39 5.88 -20.82 16.46
N ALA A 40 5.98 -20.71 15.13
CA ALA A 40 5.17 -21.41 14.16
C ALA A 40 3.64 -21.15 14.29
N ARG A 41 3.24 -20.05 14.94
CA ARG A 41 1.85 -19.61 15.07
C ARG A 41 1.50 -18.66 13.93
N TYR A 42 1.54 -19.15 12.69
CA TYR A 42 1.47 -18.35 11.48
C TYR A 42 0.15 -17.60 11.30
N ASP A 43 -0.98 -18.22 11.66
CA ASP A 43 -2.29 -17.55 11.61
C ASP A 43 -2.38 -16.37 12.58
N ALA A 44 -1.85 -16.55 13.81
CA ALA A 44 -1.81 -15.48 14.80
C ALA A 44 -0.89 -14.33 14.34
N ALA A 45 0.24 -14.63 13.72
CA ALA A 45 1.15 -13.63 13.14
C ALA A 45 0.48 -12.86 11.99
N ALA A 46 -0.21 -13.56 11.09
CA ALA A 46 -0.92 -12.95 9.97
C ALA A 46 -2.06 -12.03 10.47
N ILE A 47 -2.86 -12.48 11.44
CA ILE A 47 -3.93 -11.69 12.05
C ILE A 47 -3.35 -10.44 12.74
N ALA A 48 -2.22 -10.56 13.45
CA ALA A 48 -1.57 -9.42 14.09
C ALA A 48 -1.10 -8.37 13.08
N ILE A 49 -0.57 -8.78 11.91
CA ILE A 49 -0.21 -7.86 10.81
C ILE A 49 -1.46 -7.14 10.28
N LEU A 50 -2.59 -7.83 10.13
CA LEU A 50 -3.85 -7.22 9.69
C LEU A 50 -4.36 -6.19 10.70
N ILE A 51 -4.33 -6.52 12.00
CA ILE A 51 -4.70 -5.58 13.08
C ILE A 51 -3.77 -4.37 13.07
N SER A 52 -2.45 -4.57 12.91
CA SER A 52 -1.47 -3.50 12.78
C SER A 52 -1.82 -2.55 11.63
N SER A 53 -2.20 -3.09 10.45
CA SER A 53 -2.61 -2.28 9.30
C SER A 53 -3.88 -1.47 9.54
N LEU A 54 -4.82 -1.98 10.33
CA LEU A 54 -6.02 -1.22 10.74
C LEU A 54 -5.66 -0.07 11.69
N LEU A 55 -4.79 -0.33 12.67
CA LEU A 55 -4.33 0.68 13.65
C LEU A 55 -3.57 1.81 12.96
N ASP A 56 -2.66 1.50 12.02
CA ASP A 56 -1.93 2.45 11.18
C ASP A 56 -2.89 3.33 10.34
N GLY A 57 -3.90 2.71 9.72
CA GLY A 57 -4.93 3.46 9.00
C GLY A 57 -5.74 4.41 9.89
N LEU A 58 -5.89 4.10 11.18
CA LEU A 58 -6.62 4.93 12.15
C LEU A 58 -5.76 6.09 12.65
N ASP A 59 -4.48 5.88 12.99
CA ASP A 59 -3.60 6.95 13.50
C ASP A 59 -3.41 8.06 12.47
N GLY A 60 -3.19 7.72 11.21
CA GLY A 60 -3.11 8.69 10.11
C GLY A 60 -4.41 9.47 9.88
N LYS A 61 -5.59 8.90 10.17
CA LYS A 61 -6.87 9.62 10.13
C LYS A 61 -7.00 10.54 11.34
N ILE A 62 -6.74 10.04 12.54
CA ILE A 62 -6.84 10.78 13.80
C ILE A 62 -5.90 11.98 13.79
N ALA A 63 -4.62 11.81 13.38
CA ALA A 63 -3.65 12.90 13.29
C ALA A 63 -4.13 14.03 12.35
N ARG A 64 -4.81 13.69 11.26
CA ARG A 64 -5.40 14.67 10.33
C ARG A 64 -6.63 15.35 10.91
N PHE A 65 -7.54 14.64 11.57
CA PHE A 65 -8.73 15.21 12.18
C PHE A 65 -8.40 16.13 13.35
N THR A 66 -7.37 15.81 14.11
CA THR A 66 -6.95 16.58 15.28
C THR A 66 -5.97 17.71 14.94
N ASN A 67 -5.50 17.81 13.68
CA ASN A 67 -4.44 18.73 13.24
C ASN A 67 -3.17 18.65 14.12
N THR A 68 -2.81 17.45 14.57
CA THR A 68 -1.71 17.18 15.50
C THR A 68 -0.53 16.46 14.84
N THR A 69 -0.28 16.70 13.57
CA THR A 69 0.89 16.14 12.89
C THR A 69 2.15 16.79 13.43
N SER A 70 3.06 16.00 14.03
CA SER A 70 4.39 16.43 14.45
C SER A 70 5.47 15.80 13.56
N HIS A 71 6.63 16.46 13.46
CA HIS A 71 7.78 15.90 12.71
C HIS A 71 8.23 14.57 13.34
N PHE A 72 8.29 14.51 14.67
CA PHE A 72 8.59 13.28 15.40
C PHE A 72 7.61 12.15 15.09
N GLY A 73 6.29 12.45 15.07
CA GLY A 73 5.25 11.46 14.77
C GLY A 73 5.39 10.83 13.39
N ILE A 74 5.78 11.63 12.39
CA ILE A 74 5.99 11.15 11.00
C ILE A 74 7.16 10.18 10.91
N GLU A 75 8.27 10.49 11.58
CA GLU A 75 9.46 9.63 11.59
C GLU A 75 9.22 8.35 12.41
N TYR A 76 8.55 8.49 13.57
CA TYR A 76 8.17 7.36 14.40
C TYR A 76 7.21 6.39 13.71
N ASP A 77 6.23 6.90 12.99
CA ASP A 77 5.30 6.17 12.12
C ASP A 77 6.05 5.35 11.06
N SER A 78 6.99 5.98 10.35
CA SER A 78 7.80 5.30 9.34
C SER A 78 8.67 4.17 9.90
N LEU A 79 9.22 4.33 11.12
CA LEU A 79 9.98 3.26 11.79
C LEU A 79 9.06 2.12 12.23
N SER A 80 7.89 2.44 12.77
CA SER A 80 6.85 1.48 13.12
C SER A 80 6.39 0.68 11.91
N ASP A 81 6.11 1.38 10.80
CA ASP A 81 5.71 0.78 9.52
C ASP A 81 6.74 -0.20 8.99
N LEU A 82 8.03 0.16 9.08
CA LEU A 82 9.09 -0.74 8.62
C LEU A 82 9.12 -2.05 9.42
N VAL A 83 8.90 -1.99 10.72
CA VAL A 83 8.85 -3.19 11.57
C VAL A 83 7.59 -3.99 11.28
N ALA A 84 6.42 -3.34 11.32
CA ALA A 84 5.13 -4.01 11.25
C ALA A 84 4.78 -4.52 9.85
N PHE A 85 5.21 -3.81 8.78
CA PHE A 85 4.85 -4.12 7.39
C PHE A 85 6.05 -4.51 6.51
N GLY A 86 7.27 -4.34 7.01
CA GLY A 86 8.49 -4.82 6.36
C GLY A 86 8.99 -6.11 7.03
N VAL A 87 9.46 -6.00 8.26
CA VAL A 87 10.13 -7.10 8.96
C VAL A 87 9.16 -8.22 9.34
N ALA A 88 8.02 -7.90 9.95
CA ALA A 88 7.07 -8.90 10.43
C ALA A 88 6.51 -9.79 9.31
N PRO A 89 5.96 -9.28 8.19
CA PRO A 89 5.51 -10.14 7.09
C PRO A 89 6.66 -10.83 6.35
N GLY A 90 7.83 -10.20 6.25
CA GLY A 90 9.03 -10.83 5.71
C GLY A 90 9.44 -12.06 6.51
N LEU A 91 9.47 -11.93 7.84
CA LEU A 91 9.82 -13.06 8.72
C LEU A 91 8.70 -14.11 8.75
N LEU A 92 7.43 -13.70 8.74
CA LEU A 92 6.30 -14.61 8.67
C LEU A 92 6.41 -15.55 7.46
N ILE A 93 6.61 -15.00 6.26
CA ILE A 93 6.69 -15.82 5.04
C ILE A 93 7.96 -16.67 5.02
N PHE A 94 9.07 -16.18 5.59
CA PHE A 94 10.32 -16.92 5.70
C PHE A 94 10.16 -18.15 6.58
N GLU A 95 9.65 -17.97 7.81
CA GLU A 95 9.44 -19.03 8.78
C GLU A 95 8.43 -20.06 8.27
N TRP A 96 7.39 -19.57 7.61
CA TRP A 96 6.28 -20.40 7.15
C TRP A 96 6.62 -21.25 5.92
N SER A 97 7.35 -20.68 4.94
CA SER A 97 7.48 -21.35 3.62
C SER A 97 8.85 -21.22 2.97
N LEU A 98 9.66 -20.19 3.27
CA LEU A 98 10.89 -19.92 2.51
C LEU A 98 12.16 -20.51 3.12
N LYS A 99 12.12 -21.06 4.32
CA LYS A 99 13.28 -21.72 4.97
C LYS A 99 13.95 -22.79 4.08
N PRO A 100 13.23 -23.66 3.37
CA PRO A 100 13.86 -24.70 2.53
C PRO A 100 14.70 -24.13 1.38
N PHE A 101 14.44 -22.90 0.94
CA PHE A 101 15.20 -22.25 -0.15
C PHE A 101 16.54 -21.64 0.31
N GLY A 102 16.88 -21.76 1.59
CA GLY A 102 18.16 -21.32 2.12
C GLY A 102 18.48 -19.86 1.76
N ARG A 103 19.56 -19.65 0.98
CA ARG A 103 20.03 -18.31 0.62
C ARG A 103 19.00 -17.51 -0.22
N PHE A 104 18.29 -18.14 -1.12
CA PHE A 104 17.29 -17.47 -1.96
C PHE A 104 16.08 -17.00 -1.13
N GLY A 105 15.68 -17.76 -0.13
CA GLY A 105 14.57 -17.39 0.77
C GLY A 105 14.89 -16.12 1.57
N TRP A 106 16.03 -16.08 2.27
CA TRP A 106 16.36 -14.89 3.07
C TRP A 106 16.72 -13.68 2.21
N LEU A 107 17.31 -13.86 1.00
CA LEU A 107 17.53 -12.76 0.07
C LEU A 107 16.23 -12.13 -0.41
N ALA A 108 15.17 -12.92 -0.63
CA ALA A 108 13.85 -12.39 -0.96
C ALA A 108 13.29 -11.52 0.17
N VAL A 109 13.44 -11.98 1.42
CA VAL A 109 13.02 -11.21 2.61
C VAL A 109 13.84 -9.93 2.76
N PHE A 110 15.17 -10.02 2.64
CA PHE A 110 16.04 -8.86 2.70
C PHE A 110 15.67 -7.80 1.64
N LEU A 111 15.43 -8.25 0.40
CA LEU A 111 15.01 -7.35 -0.68
C LEU A 111 13.66 -6.69 -0.37
N TYR A 112 12.70 -7.45 0.14
CA TYR A 112 11.40 -6.94 0.51
C TYR A 112 11.50 -5.85 1.59
N VAL A 113 12.22 -6.10 2.67
CA VAL A 113 12.43 -5.13 3.76
C VAL A 113 13.17 -3.88 3.25
N THR A 114 14.23 -4.08 2.46
CA THR A 114 15.02 -2.98 1.88
C THR A 114 14.18 -2.11 0.95
N CYS A 115 13.40 -2.71 0.04
CA CYS A 115 12.50 -1.98 -0.85
C CYS A 115 11.42 -1.23 -0.08
N GLY A 116 10.90 -1.82 1.01
CA GLY A 116 9.97 -1.17 1.93
C GLY A 116 10.60 0.07 2.59
N ALA A 117 11.82 -0.05 3.12
CA ALA A 117 12.57 1.05 3.73
C ALA A 117 12.84 2.18 2.74
N LEU A 118 13.35 1.84 1.54
CA LEU A 118 13.59 2.83 0.47
C LEU A 118 12.31 3.56 0.06
N ARG A 119 11.20 2.85 0.00
CA ARG A 119 9.90 3.45 -0.30
C ARG A 119 9.47 4.44 0.79
N LEU A 120 9.59 4.09 2.07
CA LEU A 120 9.24 4.97 3.20
C LEU A 120 10.13 6.22 3.19
N ALA A 121 11.45 6.05 3.02
CA ALA A 121 12.39 7.16 2.91
C ALA A 121 12.03 8.11 1.76
N ARG A 122 11.75 7.54 0.56
CA ARG A 122 11.31 8.34 -0.59
C ARG A 122 10.01 9.09 -0.31
N PHE A 123 9.06 8.46 0.35
CA PHE A 123 7.78 9.08 0.70
C PHE A 123 7.96 10.27 1.66
N ASN A 124 8.81 10.15 2.68
CA ASN A 124 9.08 11.21 3.65
C ASN A 124 9.74 12.42 2.97
N ILE A 125 10.69 12.21 2.06
CA ILE A 125 11.32 13.29 1.29
C ILE A 125 10.29 13.99 0.40
N GLN A 126 9.43 13.25 -0.30
CA GLN A 126 8.43 13.81 -1.21
C GLN A 126 7.30 14.56 -0.50
N LYS A 127 6.97 14.18 0.74
CA LYS A 127 5.93 14.86 1.54
C LYS A 127 6.34 16.29 1.91
N ASN A 128 7.64 16.57 1.98
CA ASN A 128 8.20 17.88 2.27
C ASN A 128 8.33 18.79 1.03
N SER A 129 8.18 18.25 -0.19
CA SER A 129 8.19 19.00 -1.44
C SER A 129 6.75 19.23 -1.93
N LEU A 130 6.41 20.49 -2.27
CA LEU A 130 5.07 20.95 -2.68
C LEU A 130 4.51 20.32 -3.98
N GLU A 131 5.24 19.41 -4.63
CA GLU A 131 4.98 19.08 -6.04
C GLU A 131 4.38 17.70 -6.34
N SER A 132 4.02 16.82 -5.40
CA SER A 132 3.51 15.53 -5.86
C SER A 132 2.23 15.06 -5.21
N HIS A 133 1.12 15.17 -5.97
CA HIS A 133 -0.19 14.57 -5.68
C HIS A 133 -0.30 13.08 -6.07
N HIS A 134 0.76 12.43 -6.59
CA HIS A 134 0.71 11.04 -7.04
C HIS A 134 1.55 10.11 -6.16
N PHE A 135 0.87 9.16 -5.51
CA PHE A 135 1.52 8.05 -4.81
C PHE A 135 2.16 7.10 -5.83
N LYS A 136 3.49 7.10 -5.92
CA LYS A 136 4.26 6.20 -6.77
C LYS A 136 4.69 4.96 -5.99
N GLY A 137 4.44 3.79 -6.54
CA GLY A 137 4.77 2.49 -5.97
C GLY A 137 3.71 1.90 -5.03
N LEU A 138 3.79 0.58 -4.81
CA LEU A 138 2.88 -0.17 -3.92
C LEU A 138 3.08 0.28 -2.47
N PRO A 139 2.01 0.61 -1.71
CA PRO A 139 2.12 0.90 -0.28
C PRO A 139 2.63 -0.30 0.51
N ILE A 140 3.57 -0.07 1.48
CA ILE A 140 4.13 -1.16 2.30
C ILE A 140 3.04 -1.88 3.13
N PRO A 141 2.02 -1.21 3.73
CA PRO A 141 0.92 -1.90 4.35
C PRO A 141 0.11 -2.76 3.37
N GLY A 142 -0.04 -2.33 2.11
CA GLY A 142 -0.73 -3.11 1.09
C GLY A 142 -0.02 -4.41 0.75
N ALA A 143 1.31 -4.39 0.65
CA ALA A 143 2.13 -5.59 0.45
C ALA A 143 2.06 -6.53 1.67
N ALA A 144 2.12 -5.98 2.88
CA ALA A 144 2.01 -6.74 4.13
C ALA A 144 0.65 -7.44 4.28
N VAL A 145 -0.45 -6.73 3.99
CA VAL A 145 -1.81 -7.28 4.00
C VAL A 145 -1.94 -8.44 3.00
N PHE A 146 -1.36 -8.31 1.82
CA PHE A 146 -1.36 -9.39 0.83
C PHE A 146 -0.65 -10.64 1.36
N ILE A 147 0.56 -10.49 1.93
CA ILE A 147 1.30 -11.62 2.51
C ILE A 147 0.50 -12.27 3.63
N ALA A 148 -0.02 -11.48 4.58
CA ALA A 148 -0.80 -11.98 5.70
C ALA A 148 -2.07 -12.72 5.24
N THR A 149 -2.81 -12.16 4.28
CA THR A 149 -4.03 -12.79 3.75
C THR A 149 -3.71 -14.01 2.90
N ALA A 150 -2.59 -14.06 2.19
CA ALA A 150 -2.13 -15.25 1.46
C ALA A 150 -1.82 -16.39 2.42
N VAL A 151 -1.13 -16.15 3.53
CA VAL A 151 -0.87 -17.15 4.57
C VAL A 151 -2.17 -17.71 5.13
N LEU A 152 -3.11 -16.84 5.54
CA LEU A 152 -4.41 -17.28 6.07
C LEU A 152 -5.22 -18.09 5.06
N PHE A 153 -5.23 -17.65 3.81
CA PHE A 153 -5.98 -18.33 2.75
C PHE A 153 -5.41 -19.71 2.45
N ILE A 154 -4.10 -19.81 2.28
CA ILE A 154 -3.42 -21.07 1.97
C ILE A 154 -3.56 -22.06 3.15
N ASN A 155 -3.38 -21.60 4.40
CA ASN A 155 -3.62 -22.43 5.57
C ASN A 155 -5.07 -22.95 5.63
N SER A 156 -6.04 -22.14 5.21
CA SER A 156 -7.46 -22.56 5.18
C SER A 156 -7.77 -23.65 4.15
N LEU A 157 -6.91 -23.84 3.15
CA LEU A 157 -7.05 -24.90 2.13
C LEU A 157 -6.51 -26.26 2.57
N GLY A 158 -5.69 -26.32 3.63
CA GLY A 158 -5.15 -27.57 4.18
C GLY A 158 -4.23 -28.35 3.23
N HIS A 159 -3.59 -27.70 2.27
CA HIS A 159 -2.75 -28.34 1.24
C HIS A 159 -1.27 -28.32 1.60
N ASP A 160 -0.54 -29.37 1.14
CA ASP A 160 0.91 -29.48 1.28
C ASP A 160 1.64 -28.42 0.41
N PHE A 161 2.63 -27.75 1.02
CA PHE A 161 3.19 -26.46 0.60
C PHE A 161 4.29 -26.52 -0.46
N GLU A 162 4.76 -27.68 -0.89
CA GLU A 162 5.97 -27.77 -1.73
C GLU A 162 5.87 -27.02 -3.07
N HIS A 163 4.72 -27.11 -3.75
CA HIS A 163 4.54 -26.42 -5.04
C HIS A 163 4.22 -24.92 -4.90
N GLN A 164 3.76 -24.50 -3.74
CA GLN A 164 3.35 -23.10 -3.48
C GLN A 164 4.54 -22.21 -3.09
N ALA A 165 5.61 -22.80 -2.58
CA ALA A 165 6.77 -22.07 -2.11
C ALA A 165 7.50 -21.30 -3.24
N ILE A 166 7.55 -21.87 -4.47
CA ILE A 166 8.09 -21.17 -5.64
C ILE A 166 7.22 -19.96 -6.02
N LEU A 167 5.90 -20.09 -5.93
CA LEU A 167 4.99 -18.97 -6.17
C LEU A 167 5.16 -17.88 -5.13
N LEU A 168 5.34 -18.25 -3.87
CA LEU A 168 5.53 -17.29 -2.77
C LEU A 168 6.85 -16.54 -2.85
N ILE A 169 7.96 -17.22 -3.19
CA ILE A 169 9.24 -16.56 -3.37
C ILE A 169 9.20 -15.59 -4.56
N SER A 170 8.55 -15.99 -5.67
CA SER A 170 8.35 -15.10 -6.82
C SER A 170 7.46 -13.91 -6.48
N ALA A 171 6.41 -14.11 -5.68
CA ALA A 171 5.55 -13.03 -5.18
C ALA A 171 6.34 -12.04 -4.34
N MET A 172 7.25 -12.49 -3.46
CA MET A 172 8.10 -11.61 -2.66
C MET A 172 8.98 -10.71 -3.53
N TYR A 173 9.61 -11.26 -4.58
CA TYR A 173 10.40 -10.47 -5.52
C TYR A 173 9.54 -9.45 -6.29
N VAL A 174 8.35 -9.87 -6.75
CA VAL A 174 7.41 -8.98 -7.45
C VAL A 174 6.93 -7.86 -6.54
N LEU A 175 6.54 -8.16 -5.30
CA LEU A 175 6.11 -7.13 -4.31
C LEU A 175 7.23 -6.14 -4.04
N SER A 176 8.47 -6.61 -3.86
CA SER A 176 9.65 -5.77 -3.65
C SER A 176 9.85 -4.80 -4.81
N PHE A 177 9.78 -5.31 -6.05
CA PHE A 177 9.88 -4.48 -7.25
C PHE A 177 8.72 -3.47 -7.36
N LEU A 178 7.48 -3.87 -7.07
CA LEU A 178 6.31 -3.00 -7.12
C LEU A 178 6.40 -1.85 -6.10
N MET A 179 6.99 -2.07 -4.91
CA MET A 179 7.18 -1.02 -3.91
C MET A 179 8.10 0.10 -4.38
N VAL A 180 9.18 -0.22 -5.10
CA VAL A 180 10.16 0.77 -5.59
C VAL A 180 9.75 1.35 -6.96
N SER A 181 8.85 0.69 -7.68
CA SER A 181 8.40 1.10 -9.00
C SER A 181 7.77 2.50 -9.00
N THR A 182 7.71 3.11 -10.19
CA THR A 182 7.05 4.40 -10.42
C THR A 182 5.58 4.24 -10.84
N ILE A 183 5.00 3.06 -10.63
CA ILE A 183 3.62 2.73 -10.96
C ILE A 183 2.67 3.51 -10.05
N ASP A 184 1.71 4.22 -10.64
CA ASP A 184 0.68 4.94 -9.88
C ASP A 184 -0.37 3.95 -9.36
N TYR A 185 -0.51 3.86 -8.04
CA TYR A 185 -1.59 3.13 -7.40
C TYR A 185 -2.76 4.04 -7.07
N LEU A 186 -3.97 3.48 -7.12
CA LEU A 186 -5.20 4.19 -6.73
C LEU A 186 -5.07 4.67 -5.29
N SER A 187 -5.02 5.98 -5.12
CA SER A 187 -5.17 6.61 -3.82
C SER A 187 -6.66 6.78 -3.53
N PHE A 188 -7.17 6.10 -2.51
CA PHE A 188 -8.55 6.27 -2.05
C PHE A 188 -8.84 7.68 -1.46
N LYS A 189 -7.81 8.55 -1.40
CA LYS A 189 -7.91 9.92 -0.82
C LYS A 189 -8.80 10.89 -1.61
N GLY A 190 -9.15 10.61 -2.86
CA GLY A 190 -9.89 11.53 -3.74
C GLY A 190 -11.31 11.09 -4.08
N MET A 191 -11.80 9.98 -3.52
CA MET A 191 -13.15 9.51 -3.84
C MET A 191 -14.18 10.19 -2.93
N ASP A 192 -14.74 11.33 -3.38
CA ASP A 192 -15.92 11.98 -2.80
C ASP A 192 -17.21 11.12 -2.88
N LEU A 193 -17.08 9.78 -2.93
CA LEU A 193 -18.22 8.87 -2.98
C LEU A 193 -19.15 9.03 -1.77
N PHE A 194 -18.56 9.27 -0.59
CA PHE A 194 -19.32 9.48 0.65
C PHE A 194 -20.20 10.74 0.62
N ARG A 195 -19.82 11.75 -0.17
CA ARG A 195 -20.58 13.02 -0.26
C ARG A 195 -21.75 12.95 -1.21
N ARG A 196 -21.71 12.11 -2.25
CA ARG A 196 -22.72 12.13 -3.33
C ARG A 196 -23.91 11.19 -3.13
N LYS A 197 -23.73 10.01 -2.47
CA LYS A 197 -24.81 9.02 -2.23
C LYS A 197 -24.53 8.20 -0.97
N PRO A 198 -24.76 8.75 0.23
CA PRO A 198 -24.39 8.07 1.48
C PRO A 198 -25.13 6.74 1.69
N PHE A 199 -26.40 6.64 1.27
CA PHE A 199 -27.19 5.39 1.37
C PHE A 199 -26.61 4.26 0.55
N ASN A 200 -26.25 4.51 -0.72
CA ASN A 200 -25.66 3.48 -1.59
C ASN A 200 -24.29 3.00 -1.05
N VAL A 201 -23.52 3.90 -0.47
CA VAL A 201 -22.23 3.56 0.16
C VAL A 201 -22.46 2.70 1.41
N LEU A 202 -23.47 3.02 2.23
CA LEU A 202 -23.82 2.21 3.39
C LEU A 202 -24.22 0.80 3.00
N VAL A 203 -25.12 0.66 2.02
CA VAL A 203 -25.57 -0.66 1.50
C VAL A 203 -24.39 -1.45 0.93
N ALA A 204 -23.54 -0.81 0.11
CA ALA A 204 -22.35 -1.47 -0.43
C ALA A 204 -21.39 -1.92 0.67
N THR A 205 -21.19 -1.12 1.72
CA THR A 205 -20.33 -1.48 2.85
C THR A 205 -20.90 -2.68 3.63
N ILE A 206 -22.21 -2.71 3.90
CA ILE A 206 -22.86 -3.84 4.56
C ILE A 206 -22.74 -5.11 3.71
N LEU A 207 -22.94 -5.00 2.39
CA LEU A 207 -22.84 -6.14 1.49
C LEU A 207 -21.40 -6.69 1.44
N VAL A 208 -20.40 -5.82 1.38
CA VAL A 208 -18.98 -6.22 1.48
C VAL A 208 -18.68 -6.91 2.81
N LEU A 209 -19.21 -6.39 3.94
CA LEU A 209 -19.03 -7.00 5.26
C LEU A 209 -19.64 -8.40 5.31
N VAL A 210 -20.85 -8.61 4.77
CA VAL A 210 -21.49 -9.93 4.71
C VAL A 210 -20.67 -10.91 3.88
N VAL A 211 -20.19 -10.48 2.71
CA VAL A 211 -19.35 -11.30 1.82
C VAL A 211 -18.02 -11.67 2.51
N VAL A 212 -17.37 -10.70 3.17
CA VAL A 212 -16.14 -10.97 3.94
C VAL A 212 -16.40 -11.92 5.11
N ALA A 213 -17.51 -11.76 5.83
CA ALA A 213 -17.86 -12.62 6.97
C ALA A 213 -18.09 -14.09 6.59
N TYR A 214 -18.52 -14.36 5.34
CA TYR A 214 -18.77 -15.74 4.87
C TYR A 214 -17.48 -16.57 4.77
N LYS A 215 -16.41 -16.03 4.15
CA LYS A 215 -15.07 -16.65 4.05
C LYS A 215 -13.98 -15.58 4.15
N PRO A 216 -13.61 -15.15 5.38
CA PRO A 216 -12.76 -13.97 5.58
C PRO A 216 -11.38 -14.11 4.93
N ALA A 217 -10.73 -15.27 5.07
CA ALA A 217 -9.39 -15.51 4.50
C ALA A 217 -9.39 -15.38 2.98
N LEU A 218 -10.35 -16.02 2.29
CA LEU A 218 -10.47 -15.96 0.83
C LEU A 218 -10.78 -14.54 0.34
N MET A 219 -11.78 -13.89 0.97
CA MET A 219 -12.23 -12.58 0.49
C MET A 219 -11.18 -11.49 0.71
N LEU A 220 -10.51 -11.47 1.85
CA LEU A 220 -9.40 -10.56 2.11
C LEU A 220 -8.23 -10.79 1.15
N PHE A 221 -7.91 -12.05 0.84
CA PHE A 221 -6.89 -12.39 -0.14
C PHE A 221 -7.27 -11.91 -1.54
N LEU A 222 -8.53 -12.10 -1.98
CA LEU A 222 -9.00 -11.62 -3.28
C LEU A 222 -8.94 -10.09 -3.36
N PHE A 223 -9.42 -9.36 -2.34
CA PHE A 223 -9.37 -7.90 -2.33
C PHE A 223 -7.94 -7.36 -2.36
N SER A 224 -7.03 -7.95 -1.59
CA SER A 224 -5.61 -7.54 -1.60
C SER A 224 -4.95 -7.86 -2.94
N SER A 225 -5.26 -8.99 -3.55
CA SER A 225 -4.79 -9.38 -4.90
C SER A 225 -5.26 -8.38 -5.96
N VAL A 226 -6.56 -8.08 -6.01
CA VAL A 226 -7.13 -7.10 -6.94
C VAL A 226 -6.46 -5.74 -6.77
N TYR A 227 -6.21 -5.32 -5.52
CA TYR A 227 -5.51 -4.06 -5.25
C TYR A 227 -4.08 -4.06 -5.81
N ILE A 228 -3.29 -5.11 -5.59
CA ILE A 228 -1.92 -5.21 -6.09
C ILE A 228 -1.88 -5.21 -7.62
N PHE A 229 -2.73 -5.98 -8.28
CA PHE A 229 -2.77 -6.06 -9.74
C PHE A 229 -3.35 -4.80 -10.39
N SER A 230 -4.13 -4.00 -9.66
CA SER A 230 -4.71 -2.75 -10.20
C SER A 230 -3.67 -1.73 -10.65
N GLY A 231 -2.52 -1.63 -9.95
CA GLY A 231 -1.43 -0.71 -10.29
C GLY A 231 -0.78 -1.02 -11.64
N PRO A 232 -0.23 -2.23 -11.85
CA PRO A 232 0.35 -2.63 -13.13
C PRO A 232 -0.62 -2.52 -14.29
N VAL A 233 -1.87 -2.97 -14.12
CA VAL A 233 -2.93 -2.91 -15.15
C VAL A 233 -3.21 -1.47 -15.57
N GLN A 234 -3.37 -0.55 -14.62
CA GLN A 234 -3.60 0.87 -14.92
C GLN A 234 -2.39 1.52 -15.60
N SER A 235 -1.18 1.19 -15.16
CA SER A 235 0.04 1.71 -15.77
C SER A 235 0.18 1.26 -17.22
N PHE A 236 -0.10 -0.02 -17.47
CA PHE A 236 -0.10 -0.60 -18.81
C PHE A 236 -1.15 0.08 -19.72
N TYR A 237 -2.38 0.23 -19.25
CA TYR A 237 -3.44 0.91 -19.99
C TYR A 237 -3.10 2.38 -20.32
N ARG A 238 -2.49 3.12 -19.39
CA ARG A 238 -2.05 4.50 -19.62
C ARG A 238 -0.94 4.58 -20.67
N LEU A 239 0.00 3.63 -20.68
CA LEU A 239 1.08 3.57 -21.68
C LEU A 239 0.52 3.36 -23.09
N PHE A 240 -0.41 2.40 -23.26
CA PHE A 240 -1.06 2.15 -24.55
C PHE A 240 -1.85 3.37 -25.03
N ARG A 241 -2.57 4.02 -24.14
CA ARG A 241 -3.35 5.22 -24.48
C ARG A 241 -2.48 6.40 -24.90
N LYS A 242 -1.30 6.56 -24.27
CA LYS A 242 -0.30 7.58 -24.67
C LYS A 242 0.29 7.28 -26.05
N GLN A 243 0.63 6.03 -26.34
CA GLN A 243 1.14 5.64 -27.66
C GLN A 243 0.10 5.84 -28.73
N ALA A 244 -1.14 5.40 -28.53
CA ALA A 244 -2.24 5.61 -29.48
C ALA A 244 -2.51 7.09 -29.79
N LYS A 245 -2.40 7.98 -28.78
CA LYS A 245 -2.52 9.43 -29.01
C LYS A 245 -1.34 9.99 -29.81
N LYS A 246 -0.11 9.53 -29.54
CA LYS A 246 1.08 9.96 -30.28
C LYS A 246 1.02 9.54 -31.74
N THR A 247 0.60 8.32 -32.02
CA THR A 247 0.42 7.81 -33.40
C THR A 247 -0.65 8.59 -34.15
N ARG A 248 -1.80 8.88 -33.52
CA ARG A 248 -2.85 9.72 -34.13
C ARG A 248 -2.39 11.15 -34.40
N PHE A 249 -1.57 11.73 -33.52
CA PHE A 249 -1.02 13.07 -33.72
C PHE A 249 -0.05 13.09 -34.91
N LEU A 250 0.84 12.11 -35.02
CA LEU A 250 1.78 11.99 -36.13
C LEU A 250 1.09 11.76 -37.49
N MET A 251 0.02 10.95 -37.53
CA MET A 251 -0.79 10.76 -38.74
C MET A 251 -1.53 12.03 -39.17
N ARG A 252 -1.91 12.89 -38.20
CA ARG A 252 -2.64 14.14 -38.46
C ARG A 252 -1.70 15.30 -38.84
N SER A 253 -0.41 15.22 -38.47
CA SER A 253 0.61 16.22 -38.77
C SER A 253 1.42 15.93 -40.05
N SER A 254 1.14 14.81 -40.75
CA SER A 254 1.70 14.54 -42.08
C SER A 254 0.88 15.30 -43.11
N PRO A 255 1.38 16.42 -43.68
CA PRO A 255 0.63 17.14 -44.74
C PRO A 255 0.62 16.27 -45.99
N ASN A 256 -0.55 16.24 -46.64
CA ASN A 256 -0.82 15.60 -47.91
C ASN A 256 0.15 16.12 -48.99
N ARG A 257 1.24 15.40 -49.24
CA ARG A 257 2.30 15.78 -50.19
C ARG A 257 1.98 15.34 -51.62
N SER A 258 0.70 15.16 -51.96
CA SER A 258 0.25 14.60 -53.25
C SER A 258 -0.55 15.53 -54.16
N GLU A 259 -0.66 16.86 -53.86
CA GLU A 259 -1.45 17.76 -54.76
C GLU A 259 -0.68 18.88 -55.48
N ASN A 260 0.66 19.01 -55.33
CA ASN A 260 1.41 20.05 -56.05
C ASN A 260 2.35 19.50 -57.14
N GLY A 261 1.90 18.52 -57.93
CA GLY A 261 2.72 17.88 -58.98
C GLY A 261 2.16 17.92 -60.41
N LEU A 262 1.05 18.61 -60.66
CA LEU A 262 0.42 18.59 -62.02
C LEU A 262 -0.08 19.98 -62.52
N GLU A 263 0.59 21.07 -62.24
CA GLU A 263 0.38 22.33 -62.95
C GLU A 263 1.73 22.93 -63.39
N GLY A 264 2.14 22.62 -64.61
CA GLY A 264 3.33 23.23 -65.17
C GLY A 264 3.84 22.56 -66.45
N LYS A 265 3.00 22.36 -67.47
CA LYS A 265 3.40 22.24 -68.88
C LYS A 265 2.19 22.49 -69.79
N SER A 266 2.03 23.71 -70.23
CA SER A 266 1.52 24.06 -71.57
C SER A 266 1.99 25.46 -71.88
#